data_f5511cbcc19780ff00ecc1e78bcdc12f
#
_entry.id   f5511cbcc19780ff00ecc1e78bcdc12f
#
_cell.length_a   1.000
_cell.length_b   1.000
_cell.length_c   1.000
_cell.angle_alpha   90.00
_cell.angle_beta   90.00
_cell.angle_gamma   90.00
#
_symmetry.space_group_name_H-M   'P 1'
#
loop_
_entity.id
_entity.type
_entity.pdbx_description
1 polymer ?
#
loop_
_entity_poly.entity_id
_entity_poly.type
_entity_poly.pdbx_seq_one_letter_code
_entity_poly.pdbx_strand_id
1 'polypeptide(L)'
;MTIKTNDNTPGDIDAEQAVSGVFKLLSHHRRRIAVQYLATQVGTTSVSDVADQIALLEGEHTHDRYERICTSLFHTHLPMLANGGAIEYDRDRQVVELRDQAAGMLPYLEVAAD
;
A
#
# COMPACT_ATOMS: atom_id res chain seq x y z
N MET A 1 3.16 -22.54 32.25
CA MET A 1 2.89 -22.30 31.74
C MET A 1 2.71 -21.92 31.47
N THR A 2 2.68 -21.74 31.30
CA THR A 2 2.35 -21.31 30.83
C THR A 2 2.27 -20.80 30.40
N ILE A 3 2.38 -20.67 30.32
CA ILE A 3 2.10 -20.14 29.77
C ILE A 3 2.19 -19.73 29.16
N LYS A 4 2.36 -19.76 29.29
CA LYS A 4 2.19 -19.38 28.63
C LYS A 4 2.11 -18.97 27.96
N THR A 5 2.16 -18.91 28.27
CA THR A 5 1.88 -18.51 27.57
C THR A 5 2.01 -18.03 26.91
N ASN A 6 2.27 -17.96 27.11
CA ASN A 6 2.12 -17.44 26.39
C ASN A 6 2.33 -17.23 25.63
N ASP A 7 2.66 -17.47 25.81
CA ASP A 7 2.65 -17.22 25.07
C ASP A 7 2.28 -17.26 24.36
N ASN A 8 2.08 -17.56 24.44
CA ASN A 8 1.45 -17.33 23.74
C ASN A 8 1.32 -17.21 23.07
N THR A 9 0.77 -17.66 23.12
CA THR A 9 1.55 -17.20 22.22
C THR A 9 1.19 -16.00 21.36
N PRO A 10 1.50 -14.89 21.87
CA PRO A 10 1.21 -13.62 21.23
C PRO A 10 1.86 -13.47 19.85
N GLY A 11 3.01 -14.07 19.63
CA GLY A 11 3.71 -13.96 18.36
C GLY A 11 2.94 -14.53 17.18
N ASP A 12 2.27 -15.67 17.40
CA ASP A 12 1.47 -16.29 16.35
C ASP A 12 0.24 -15.44 16.00
N ILE A 13 -0.39 -14.85 17.02
CA ILE A 13 -1.53 -13.97 16.82
C ILE A 13 -1.10 -12.73 16.05
N ASP A 14 0.05 -12.15 16.43
CA ASP A 14 0.58 -10.98 15.74
C ASP A 14 0.92 -11.27 14.28
N ALA A 15 1.47 -12.44 14.00
CA ALA A 15 1.80 -12.84 12.64
C ALA A 15 0.53 -13.00 11.80
N GLU A 16 -0.50 -13.62 12.33
CA GLU A 16 -1.78 -13.76 11.64
C GLU A 16 -2.41 -12.40 11.37
N GLN A 17 -2.39 -11.52 12.34
CA GLN A 17 -2.93 -10.18 12.19
C GLN A 17 -2.15 -9.38 11.17
N ALA A 18 -0.83 -9.55 11.14
CA ALA A 18 0.02 -8.87 10.16
C ALA A 18 -0.32 -9.33 8.74
N VAL A 19 -0.51 -10.63 8.53
CA VAL A 19 -0.88 -11.16 7.22
C VAL A 19 -2.27 -10.66 6.81
N SER A 20 -3.23 -10.67 7.72
CA SER A 20 -4.57 -10.15 7.45
C SER A 20 -4.52 -8.67 7.11
N GLY A 21 -3.67 -7.90 7.80
CA GLY A 21 -3.49 -6.49 7.53
C GLY A 21 -2.92 -6.24 6.14
N VAL A 22 -1.96 -7.06 5.71
CA VAL A 22 -1.40 -6.96 4.37
C VAL A 22 -2.48 -7.17 3.32
N PHE A 23 -3.28 -8.24 3.45
CA PHE A 23 -4.35 -8.52 2.50
C PHE A 23 -5.37 -7.40 2.48
N LYS A 24 -5.70 -6.83 3.63
CA LYS A 24 -6.61 -5.71 3.70
C LYS A 24 -6.08 -4.50 2.93
N LEU A 25 -4.80 -4.17 3.12
CA LEU A 25 -4.18 -3.06 2.39
C LEU A 25 -4.15 -3.30 0.89
N LEU A 26 -3.95 -4.55 0.48
CA LEU A 26 -3.84 -4.91 -0.93
C LEU A 26 -5.18 -5.34 -1.54
N SER A 27 -6.30 -5.13 -0.85
CA SER A 27 -7.62 -5.57 -1.33
C SER A 27 -8.18 -4.69 -2.44
N HIS A 28 -7.61 -3.50 -2.65
CA HIS A 28 -8.06 -2.60 -3.72
C HIS A 28 -6.97 -2.49 -4.77
N HIS A 29 -7.35 -2.62 -6.05
CA HIS A 29 -6.38 -2.66 -7.14
C HIS A 29 -5.50 -1.40 -7.23
N ARG A 30 -6.02 -0.24 -6.87
CA ARG A 30 -5.22 0.99 -6.90
C ARG A 30 -4.13 0.97 -5.85
N ARG A 31 -4.38 0.37 -4.68
CA ARG A 31 -3.34 0.22 -3.67
C ARG A 31 -2.28 -0.78 -4.12
N ARG A 32 -2.69 -1.87 -4.77
CA ARG A 32 -1.74 -2.83 -5.33
C ARG A 32 -0.84 -2.18 -6.38
N ILE A 33 -1.43 -1.39 -7.27
CA ILE A 33 -0.65 -0.70 -8.30
C ILE A 33 0.32 0.28 -7.67
N ALA A 34 -0.15 1.05 -6.67
CA ALA A 34 0.72 2.02 -5.98
C ALA A 34 1.92 1.34 -5.34
N VAL A 35 1.69 0.25 -4.58
CA VAL A 35 2.78 -0.47 -3.92
C VAL A 35 3.73 -1.06 -4.95
N GLN A 36 3.21 -1.67 -6.01
CA GLN A 36 4.00 -2.27 -7.07
C GLN A 36 4.88 -1.23 -7.76
N TYR A 37 4.30 -0.09 -8.08
CA TYR A 37 5.04 0.98 -8.73
C TYR A 37 6.13 1.54 -7.82
N LEU A 38 5.78 1.82 -6.56
CA LEU A 38 6.74 2.37 -5.60
C LEU A 38 7.90 1.41 -5.34
N ALA A 39 7.65 0.10 -5.44
CA ALA A 39 8.71 -0.89 -5.26
C ALA A 39 9.78 -0.81 -6.35
N THR A 40 9.46 -0.21 -7.49
CA THR A 40 10.43 -0.03 -8.59
C THR A 40 11.14 1.32 -8.53
N GLN A 41 10.75 2.19 -7.62
CA GLN A 41 11.31 3.54 -7.52
C GLN A 41 12.37 3.61 -6.44
N VAL A 42 13.30 4.55 -6.60
CA VAL A 42 14.32 4.83 -5.60
C VAL A 42 14.01 6.21 -5.02
N GLY A 43 13.89 6.28 -3.69
CA GLY A 43 13.57 7.52 -3.02
C GLY A 43 12.10 7.87 -3.12
N THR A 44 11.78 9.16 -2.99
CA THR A 44 10.39 9.62 -3.00
C THR A 44 9.86 9.69 -4.43
N THR A 45 8.55 9.50 -4.55
CA THR A 45 7.83 9.57 -5.82
C THR A 45 6.66 10.53 -5.64
N SER A 46 6.37 11.34 -6.64
CA SER A 46 5.25 12.28 -6.54
C SER A 46 3.93 11.52 -6.60
N VAL A 47 2.92 12.04 -5.89
CA VAL A 47 1.57 11.49 -5.96
C VAL A 47 1.05 11.52 -7.40
N SER A 48 1.42 12.57 -8.16
CA SER A 48 0.97 12.68 -9.53
C SER A 48 1.53 11.55 -10.41
N ASP A 49 2.77 11.13 -10.17
CA ASP A 49 3.34 10.01 -10.91
C ASP A 49 2.64 8.69 -10.58
N VAL A 50 2.28 8.50 -9.30
CA VAL A 50 1.51 7.32 -8.90
C VAL A 50 0.15 7.33 -9.61
N ALA A 51 -0.52 8.48 -9.64
CA ALA A 51 -1.82 8.61 -10.29
C ALA A 51 -1.72 8.34 -11.80
N ASP A 52 -0.67 8.85 -12.45
CA ASP A 52 -0.43 8.59 -13.87
C ASP A 52 -0.26 7.10 -14.14
N GLN A 53 0.50 6.43 -13.30
CA GLN A 53 0.72 4.98 -13.45
C GLN A 53 -0.59 4.20 -13.31
N ILE A 54 -1.42 4.58 -12.33
CA ILE A 54 -2.71 3.95 -12.14
C ILE A 54 -3.61 4.17 -13.36
N ALA A 55 -3.68 5.41 -13.85
CA ALA A 55 -4.50 5.73 -15.01
C ALA A 55 -4.07 4.93 -16.23
N LEU A 56 -2.76 4.82 -16.43
CA LEU A 56 -2.20 4.07 -17.54
C LEU A 56 -2.61 2.61 -17.48
N LEU A 57 -2.49 2.00 -16.30
CA LEU A 57 -2.82 0.57 -16.13
C LEU A 57 -4.32 0.32 -16.13
N GLU A 58 -5.14 1.31 -15.79
CA GLU A 58 -6.59 1.18 -15.91
C GLU A 58 -7.07 1.35 -17.35
N GLY A 59 -6.17 1.77 -18.24
CA GLY A 59 -6.46 1.82 -19.67
C GLY A 59 -7.18 3.07 -20.14
N GLU A 60 -7.35 4.05 -19.26
CA GLU A 60 -8.06 5.28 -19.62
C GLU A 60 -7.36 6.46 -18.97
N HIS A 61 -6.44 7.05 -19.72
CA HIS A 61 -5.63 8.17 -19.23
C HIS A 61 -6.23 9.49 -19.73
N THR A 62 -7.38 9.85 -19.17
CA THR A 62 -8.02 11.15 -19.43
C THR A 62 -7.78 12.06 -18.24
N HIS A 63 -7.91 13.37 -18.46
CA HIS A 63 -7.77 14.33 -17.38
C HIS A 63 -8.78 14.07 -16.26
N ASP A 64 -10.02 13.76 -16.63
CA ASP A 64 -11.08 13.50 -15.67
C ASP A 64 -10.77 12.26 -14.82
N ARG A 65 -10.31 11.18 -15.44
CA ARG A 65 -9.92 9.97 -14.73
C ARG A 65 -8.75 10.24 -13.81
N TYR A 66 -7.75 10.95 -14.30
CA TYR A 66 -6.58 11.32 -13.53
C TYR A 66 -6.98 12.09 -12.26
N GLU A 67 -7.88 13.08 -12.39
CA GLU A 67 -8.35 13.86 -11.25
C GLU A 67 -9.06 12.99 -10.21
N ARG A 68 -9.88 12.04 -10.66
CA ARG A 68 -10.57 11.12 -9.75
C ARG A 68 -9.60 10.22 -9.03
N ILE A 69 -8.57 9.76 -9.74
CA ILE A 69 -7.55 8.91 -9.13
C ILE A 69 -6.79 9.69 -8.07
N CYS A 70 -6.37 10.91 -8.38
CA CYS A 70 -5.69 11.78 -7.42
C CYS A 70 -6.54 11.98 -6.18
N THR A 71 -7.83 12.25 -6.35
CA THR A 71 -8.75 12.43 -5.23
C THR A 71 -8.83 11.17 -4.37
N SER A 72 -8.96 10.00 -5.00
CA SER A 72 -9.05 8.75 -4.26
C SER A 72 -7.75 8.40 -3.55
N LEU A 73 -6.60 8.70 -4.18
CA LEU A 73 -5.30 8.51 -3.54
C LEU A 73 -5.19 9.41 -2.31
N PHE A 74 -5.49 10.68 -2.47
CA PHE A 74 -5.33 11.67 -1.42
C PHE A 74 -6.23 11.38 -0.22
N HIS A 75 -7.49 11.03 -0.46
CA HIS A 75 -8.48 10.88 0.62
C HIS A 75 -8.54 9.47 1.19
N THR A 76 -8.19 8.43 0.42
CA THR A 76 -8.42 7.06 0.84
C THR A 76 -7.17 6.20 0.82
N HIS A 77 -6.57 6.06 -0.36
CA HIS A 77 -5.57 4.99 -0.54
C HIS A 77 -4.23 5.29 0.13
N LEU A 78 -3.72 6.51 -0.03
CA LEU A 78 -2.44 6.86 0.59
C LEU A 78 -2.55 6.92 2.11
N PRO A 79 -3.61 7.51 2.70
CA PRO A 79 -3.76 7.44 4.15
C PRO A 79 -3.86 6.01 4.68
N MET A 80 -4.55 5.11 4.00
CA MET A 80 -4.62 3.71 4.42
C MET A 80 -3.25 3.03 4.38
N LEU A 81 -2.51 3.23 3.29
CA LEU A 81 -1.18 2.65 3.16
C LEU A 81 -0.23 3.22 4.20
N ALA A 82 -0.31 4.51 4.48
CA ALA A 82 0.53 5.15 5.50
C ALA A 82 0.19 4.64 6.89
N ASN A 83 -1.09 4.57 7.23
CA ASN A 83 -1.53 4.08 8.53
C ASN A 83 -1.18 2.61 8.73
N GLY A 84 -1.17 1.84 7.66
CA GLY A 84 -0.77 0.44 7.70
C GLY A 84 0.73 0.22 7.71
N GLY A 85 1.52 1.29 7.66
CA GLY A 85 2.98 1.19 7.73
C GLY A 85 3.65 0.82 6.41
N ALA A 86 2.93 0.88 5.29
CA ALA A 86 3.49 0.50 4.00
C ALA A 86 4.28 1.63 3.34
N ILE A 87 3.87 2.86 3.56
CA ILE A 87 4.51 4.01 2.93
C ILE A 87 4.73 5.13 3.94
N GLU A 88 5.65 6.03 3.61
CA GLU A 88 5.72 7.35 4.20
C GLU A 88 5.06 8.31 3.23
N TYR A 89 4.13 9.11 3.72
CA TYR A 89 3.35 10.01 2.89
C TYR A 89 3.49 11.44 3.43
N ASP A 90 4.14 12.29 2.65
CA ASP A 90 4.27 13.70 2.97
C ASP A 90 3.19 14.46 2.22
N ARG A 91 2.11 14.80 2.93
CA ARG A 91 0.95 15.44 2.32
C ARG A 91 1.26 16.84 1.83
N ASP A 92 2.11 17.56 2.54
CA ASP A 92 2.44 18.93 2.17
C ASP A 92 3.21 18.97 0.86
N ARG A 93 4.14 18.03 0.69
CA ARG A 93 4.96 17.96 -0.52
C ARG A 93 4.33 17.12 -1.62
N GLN A 94 3.30 16.35 -1.28
CA GLN A 94 2.65 15.44 -2.22
C GLN A 94 3.63 14.41 -2.77
N VAL A 95 4.41 13.81 -1.87
CA VAL A 95 5.34 12.74 -2.22
C VAL A 95 5.15 11.56 -1.31
N VAL A 96 5.51 10.38 -1.83
CA VAL A 96 5.39 9.12 -1.12
C VAL A 96 6.64 8.29 -1.32
N GLU A 97 6.88 7.39 -0.38
CA GLU A 97 8.00 6.45 -0.48
C GLU A 97 7.61 5.14 0.18
N LEU A 98 7.92 4.03 -0.46
CA LEU A 98 7.67 2.70 0.12
C LEU A 98 8.62 2.50 1.29
N ARG A 99 8.10 2.04 2.42
CA ARG A 99 8.93 1.77 3.58
C ARG A 99 9.67 0.45 3.39
N ASP A 100 10.88 0.35 3.92
CA ASP A 100 11.71 -0.86 3.79
C ASP A 100 10.96 -2.10 4.27
N GLN A 101 10.26 -1.98 5.38
CA GLN A 101 9.53 -3.10 5.95
C GLN A 101 8.38 -3.57 5.06
N ALA A 102 7.93 -2.73 4.14
CA ALA A 102 6.84 -3.09 3.23
C ALA A 102 7.29 -4.04 2.14
N ALA A 103 8.59 -4.26 1.96
CA ALA A 103 9.07 -5.25 1.01
C ALA A 103 8.49 -6.63 1.27
N GLY A 104 8.14 -6.93 2.52
CA GLY A 104 7.51 -8.20 2.87
C GLY A 104 6.09 -8.38 2.31
N MET A 105 5.46 -7.29 1.85
CA MET A 105 4.14 -7.37 1.21
C MET A 105 4.21 -7.85 -0.24
N LEU A 106 5.34 -7.65 -0.90
CA LEU A 106 5.43 -7.89 -2.34
C LEU A 106 5.00 -9.28 -2.77
N PRO A 107 5.36 -10.36 -2.05
CA PRO A 107 4.90 -11.69 -2.44
C PRO A 107 3.39 -11.87 -2.41
N TYR A 108 2.68 -11.03 -1.67
CA TYR A 108 1.22 -11.14 -1.55
C TYR A 108 0.47 -10.44 -2.68
N LEU A 109 1.16 -9.67 -3.50
CA LEU A 109 0.50 -8.92 -4.58
C LEU A 109 -0.22 -9.84 -5.57
N GLU A 110 0.42 -10.94 -5.95
CA GLU A 110 -0.19 -11.89 -6.88
C GLU A 110 -1.42 -12.56 -6.27
N VAL A 111 -1.32 -12.95 -5.00
CA VAL A 111 -2.43 -13.60 -4.31
C VAL A 111 -3.60 -12.63 -4.16
N ALA A 112 -3.31 -11.38 -3.79
CA ALA A 112 -4.34 -10.36 -3.60
C ALA A 112 -5.00 -9.95 -4.92
N ALA A 113 -4.31 -10.09 -6.04
CA ALA A 113 -4.83 -9.72 -7.35
C ALA A 113 -5.89 -10.71 -7.85
N ASP A 114 -5.88 -11.91 -7.34
CA ASP A 114 -6.88 -12.92 -7.66
C ASP A 114 -8.16 -12.70 -6.86
#